data_2b5d60c83aa3351d70e645cf620751c4
#
_entry.id   2b5d60c83aa3351d70e645cf620751c4
#
_cell.length_a   1.000
_cell.length_b   1.000
_cell.length_c   1.000
_cell.angle_alpha   90.00
_cell.angle_beta   90.00
_cell.angle_gamma   90.00
#
_symmetry.space_group_name_H-M   'P 1'
#
loop_
_entity.id
_entity.type
_entity.pdbx_description
1 polymer ?
#
loop_
_entity_poly.entity_id
_entity_poly.type
_entity_poly.pdbx_seq_one_letter_code
_entity_poly.pdbx_strand_id
1 'polypeptide(L)'
;ASFVTLTIKGNLRGCIGTLNPYQPLAEDVREHAIAAALEDYRFPNVLPDELSQIKVEVSRLTEPVPLDYQAPQDIPSKLRPGVDGVILRDGNLRATFLPQVWEKISDTEDFLNSLCYKMGAESDLRQKKRLDVFIYQVEEFHE
;
A
#
# COMPACT_ATOMS: atom_id res chain seq x y z
N ALA A 1 -2.15 -0.19 11.63
CA ALA A 1 -2.49 0.50 10.40
C ALA A 1 -3.43 -0.34 9.55
N SER A 2 -4.29 0.29 8.80
CA SER A 2 -5.26 -0.39 7.96
C SER A 2 -5.53 0.39 6.67
N PHE A 3 -6.03 -0.36 5.68
CA PHE A 3 -6.68 0.18 4.49
C PHE A 3 -8.07 -0.42 4.41
N VAL A 4 -9.05 0.39 4.06
CA VAL A 4 -10.41 -0.08 3.81
C VAL A 4 -10.73 0.15 2.34
N THR A 5 -11.13 -0.92 1.67
CA THR A 5 -11.50 -0.90 0.26
C THR A 5 -12.98 -1.21 0.13
N LEU A 6 -13.68 -0.36 -0.61
CA LEU A 6 -15.09 -0.54 -0.94
C LEU A 6 -15.19 -0.91 -2.40
N THR A 7 -15.98 -1.94 -2.70
CA THR A 7 -16.23 -2.39 -4.07
C THR A 7 -17.73 -2.52 -4.34
N ILE A 8 -18.10 -2.32 -5.60
CA ILE A 8 -19.44 -2.62 -6.10
C ILE A 8 -19.27 -3.53 -7.31
N LYS A 9 -19.83 -4.73 -7.24
CA LYS A 9 -19.75 -5.73 -8.33
C LYS A 9 -18.30 -5.99 -8.76
N GLY A 10 -17.37 -6.03 -7.79
CA GLY A 10 -15.96 -6.26 -8.04
C GLY A 10 -15.17 -5.04 -8.51
N ASN A 11 -15.81 -3.89 -8.70
CA ASN A 11 -15.14 -2.67 -9.13
C ASN A 11 -14.83 -1.78 -7.93
N LEU A 12 -13.66 -1.15 -7.95
CA LEU A 12 -13.25 -0.23 -6.90
C LEU A 12 -14.24 0.92 -6.80
N ARG A 13 -14.70 1.20 -5.57
CA ARG A 13 -15.61 2.33 -5.29
C ARG A 13 -15.00 3.34 -4.31
N GLY A 14 -14.01 2.93 -3.55
CA GLY A 14 -13.24 3.79 -2.66
C GLY A 14 -12.20 2.97 -1.91
N CYS A 15 -11.07 3.60 -1.58
CA CYS A 15 -10.02 2.95 -0.80
C CYS A 15 -9.20 4.02 -0.10
N ILE A 16 -9.16 3.97 1.23
CA ILE A 16 -8.36 4.89 2.04
C ILE A 16 -7.68 4.11 3.16
N GLY A 17 -6.48 4.55 3.50
CA GLY A 17 -5.74 3.99 4.61
C GLY A 17 -4.48 4.75 4.93
N THR A 18 -3.78 4.29 5.95
CA THR A 18 -2.48 4.84 6.36
C THR A 18 -1.50 3.72 6.65
N LEU A 19 -0.22 4.02 6.53
CA LEU A 19 0.86 3.06 6.79
C LEU A 19 1.29 3.04 8.25
N ASN A 20 1.14 4.16 8.95
CA ASN A 20 1.59 4.29 10.33
C ASN A 20 0.41 4.12 11.29
N PRO A 21 0.53 3.25 12.29
CA PRO A 21 -0.48 3.13 13.33
C PRO A 21 -0.45 4.38 14.22
N TYR A 22 -1.61 5.01 14.41
CA TYR A 22 -1.74 6.18 15.27
C TYR A 22 -2.93 6.08 16.22
N GLN A 23 -3.73 5.02 16.10
CA GLN A 23 -4.93 4.79 16.92
C GLN A 23 -5.24 3.28 16.96
N PRO A 24 -6.11 2.84 17.88
CA PRO A 24 -6.53 1.43 17.93
C PRO A 24 -7.11 0.96 16.60
N LEU A 25 -6.90 -0.31 16.26
CA LEU A 25 -7.28 -0.86 14.96
C LEU A 25 -8.78 -0.68 14.66
N ALA A 26 -9.66 -0.88 15.62
CA ALA A 26 -11.09 -0.74 15.39
C ALA A 26 -11.48 0.69 14.99
N GLU A 27 -10.88 1.68 15.63
CA GLU A 27 -11.10 3.09 15.28
C GLU A 27 -10.50 3.44 13.94
N ASP A 28 -9.32 2.89 13.65
CA ASP A 28 -8.62 3.09 12.39
C ASP A 28 -9.44 2.56 11.22
N VAL A 29 -9.98 1.35 11.34
CA VAL A 29 -10.85 0.76 10.32
C VAL A 29 -12.12 1.58 10.12
N ARG A 30 -12.76 2.00 11.21
CA ARG A 30 -13.97 2.82 11.14
C ARG A 30 -13.72 4.14 10.43
N GLU A 31 -12.67 4.83 10.80
CA GLU A 31 -12.30 6.11 10.19
C GLU A 31 -11.99 5.94 8.69
N HIS A 32 -11.23 4.92 8.34
CA HIS A 32 -10.88 4.66 6.94
C HIS A 32 -12.06 4.19 6.11
N ALA A 33 -13.02 3.47 6.70
CA ALA A 33 -14.25 3.09 6.01
C ALA A 33 -15.09 4.33 5.66
N ILE A 34 -15.23 5.25 6.60
CA ILE A 34 -15.93 6.51 6.37
C ILE A 34 -15.21 7.35 5.31
N ALA A 35 -13.89 7.46 5.42
CA ALA A 35 -13.08 8.20 4.47
C ALA A 35 -13.13 7.59 3.07
N ALA A 36 -13.11 6.26 2.95
CA ALA A 36 -13.24 5.58 1.67
C ALA A 36 -14.58 5.87 1.00
N ALA A 37 -15.64 6.02 1.78
CA ALA A 37 -16.97 6.33 1.26
C ALA A 37 -17.14 7.81 0.89
N LEU A 38 -16.53 8.73 1.64
CA LEU A 38 -16.84 10.15 1.56
C LEU A 38 -15.64 11.04 1.18
N GLU A 39 -14.43 10.57 1.31
CA GLU A 39 -13.23 11.40 1.18
C GLU A 39 -12.22 10.93 0.13
N ASP A 40 -12.54 9.87 -0.62
CA ASP A 40 -11.68 9.44 -1.73
C ASP A 40 -11.98 10.33 -2.93
N TYR A 41 -11.07 11.26 -3.22
CA TYR A 41 -11.26 12.28 -4.25
C TYR A 41 -11.42 11.72 -5.67
N ARG A 42 -11.05 10.46 -5.89
CA ARG A 42 -11.20 9.79 -7.20
C ARG A 42 -12.65 9.47 -7.53
N PHE A 43 -13.53 9.47 -6.52
CA PHE A 43 -14.93 9.07 -6.63
C PHE A 43 -15.85 10.08 -5.97
N PRO A 44 -17.12 10.20 -6.46
CA PRO A 44 -18.13 10.95 -5.72
C PRO A 44 -18.47 10.24 -4.40
N ASN A 45 -19.02 10.98 -3.45
CA ASN A 45 -19.43 10.41 -2.18
C ASN A 45 -20.45 9.27 -2.37
N VAL A 46 -20.29 8.22 -1.57
CA VAL A 46 -21.23 7.10 -1.56
C VAL A 46 -22.60 7.58 -1.10
N LEU A 47 -23.63 7.21 -1.86
CA LEU A 47 -25.02 7.54 -1.54
C LEU A 47 -25.70 6.39 -0.77
N PRO A 48 -26.74 6.68 0.03
CA PRO A 48 -27.41 5.64 0.83
C PRO A 48 -27.92 4.44 0.01
N ASP A 49 -28.36 4.66 -1.22
CA ASP A 49 -28.85 3.58 -2.09
C ASP A 49 -27.75 2.66 -2.62
N GLU A 50 -26.49 3.08 -2.52
CA GLU A 50 -25.35 2.22 -2.89
C GLU A 50 -24.97 1.25 -1.78
N LEU A 51 -25.35 1.50 -0.53
CA LEU A 51 -24.86 0.72 0.62
C LEU A 51 -25.17 -0.76 0.52
N SER A 52 -26.33 -1.12 -0.03
CA SER A 52 -26.69 -2.54 -0.19
C SER A 52 -25.82 -3.29 -1.20
N GLN A 53 -25.14 -2.58 -2.08
CA GLN A 53 -24.30 -3.13 -3.13
C GLN A 53 -22.82 -3.15 -2.76
N ILE A 54 -22.43 -2.40 -1.73
CA ILE A 54 -21.03 -2.26 -1.33
C ILE A 54 -20.58 -3.50 -0.58
N LYS A 55 -19.39 -3.99 -0.96
CA LYS A 55 -18.63 -4.97 -0.18
C LYS A 55 -17.42 -4.30 0.41
N VAL A 56 -17.10 -4.64 1.64
CA VAL A 56 -16.01 -4.06 2.39
C VAL A 56 -14.87 -5.07 2.51
N GLU A 57 -13.67 -4.62 2.19
CA GLU A 57 -12.45 -5.35 2.42
C GLU A 57 -11.57 -4.54 3.36
N VAL A 58 -11.05 -5.18 4.40
CA VAL A 58 -10.14 -4.56 5.34
C VAL A 58 -8.78 -5.21 5.22
N SER A 59 -7.74 -4.39 5.03
CA SER A 59 -6.36 -4.84 5.04
C SER A 59 -5.69 -4.30 6.30
N ARG A 60 -5.22 -5.19 7.15
CA ARG A 60 -4.42 -4.85 8.32
C ARG A 60 -2.95 -5.00 7.97
N LEU A 61 -2.19 -3.94 8.18
CA LEU A 61 -0.76 -3.93 7.88
C LEU A 61 0.03 -4.27 9.13
N THR A 62 1.01 -5.15 8.99
CA THR A 62 2.00 -5.36 10.04
C THR A 62 2.89 -4.14 10.16
N GLU A 63 3.59 -3.99 11.27
CA GLU A 63 4.52 -2.90 11.46
C GLU A 63 5.68 -3.02 10.47
N PRO A 64 6.03 -1.94 9.74
CA PRO A 64 7.17 -1.97 8.82
C PRO A 64 8.49 -2.26 9.53
N VAL A 65 9.28 -3.14 8.94
CA VAL A 65 10.58 -3.55 9.46
C VAL A 65 11.67 -3.13 8.46
N PRO A 66 12.76 -2.50 8.90
CA PRO A 66 13.85 -2.16 8.01
C PRO A 66 14.41 -3.38 7.31
N LEU A 67 14.62 -3.29 6.00
CA LEU A 67 15.32 -4.30 5.24
C LEU A 67 16.80 -4.01 5.29
N ASP A 68 17.56 -4.96 5.83
CA ASP A 68 19.01 -4.83 5.89
C ASP A 68 19.62 -5.35 4.58
N TYR A 69 20.39 -4.50 3.90
CA TYR A 69 21.07 -4.86 2.66
C TYR A 69 22.40 -4.12 2.55
N GLN A 70 23.36 -4.69 1.84
CA GLN A 70 24.68 -4.09 1.67
C GLN A 70 24.82 -3.35 0.35
N ALA A 71 24.32 -3.92 -0.73
CA ALA A 71 24.39 -3.31 -2.05
C ALA A 71 23.01 -3.29 -2.70
N PRO A 72 22.73 -2.31 -3.60
CA PRO A 72 21.42 -2.21 -4.25
C PRO A 72 20.96 -3.48 -4.96
N GLN A 73 21.88 -4.24 -5.53
CA GLN A 73 21.56 -5.49 -6.22
C GLN A 73 21.12 -6.61 -5.28
N ASP A 74 21.30 -6.45 -3.97
CA ASP A 74 20.84 -7.43 -2.98
C ASP A 74 19.34 -7.30 -2.69
N ILE A 75 18.75 -6.13 -2.94
CA ILE A 75 17.37 -5.85 -2.57
C ILE A 75 16.39 -6.82 -3.25
N PRO A 76 16.44 -7.03 -4.58
CA PRO A 76 15.46 -7.89 -5.22
C PRO A 76 15.38 -9.30 -4.65
N SER A 77 16.53 -9.88 -4.29
CA SER A 77 16.58 -11.26 -3.74
C SER A 77 16.01 -11.37 -2.32
N LYS A 78 15.87 -10.25 -1.63
CA LYS A 78 15.35 -10.21 -0.25
C LYS A 78 13.85 -9.93 -0.18
N LEU A 79 13.21 -9.63 -1.31
CA LEU A 79 11.78 -9.37 -1.39
C LEU A 79 11.04 -10.65 -1.77
N ARG A 80 9.84 -10.81 -1.21
CA ARG A 80 8.96 -11.95 -1.50
C ARG A 80 7.76 -11.46 -2.31
N PRO A 81 7.77 -11.67 -3.65
CA PRO A 81 6.64 -11.28 -4.50
C PRO A 81 5.32 -11.88 -4.01
N GLY A 82 4.29 -11.06 -3.98
CA GLY A 82 2.97 -11.47 -3.51
C GLY A 82 2.79 -11.44 -2.00
N VAL A 83 3.86 -11.29 -1.23
CA VAL A 83 3.83 -11.33 0.24
C VAL A 83 4.21 -9.98 0.84
N ASP A 84 5.30 -9.39 0.39
CA ASP A 84 5.85 -8.17 0.99
C ASP A 84 5.26 -6.92 0.36
N GLY A 85 4.78 -6.00 1.22
CA GLY A 85 4.67 -4.60 0.88
C GLY A 85 6.03 -3.96 1.06
N VAL A 86 6.34 -2.95 0.28
CA VAL A 86 7.64 -2.29 0.28
C VAL A 86 7.47 -0.79 0.42
N ILE A 87 8.24 -0.21 1.32
CA ILE A 87 8.36 1.25 1.47
C ILE A 87 9.78 1.63 1.06
N LEU A 88 9.90 2.60 0.17
CA LEU A 88 11.15 3.29 -0.11
C LEU A 88 11.10 4.68 0.49
N ARG A 89 12.21 5.11 1.07
CA ARG A 89 12.35 6.44 1.64
C ARG A 89 13.71 7.02 1.30
N ASP A 90 13.71 8.27 0.85
CA ASP A 90 14.90 9.07 0.62
C ASP A 90 14.67 10.47 1.16
N GLY A 91 15.15 10.75 2.37
CA GLY A 91 14.88 12.01 3.05
C GLY A 91 13.38 12.24 3.23
N ASN A 92 12.86 13.28 2.59
CA ASN A 92 11.43 13.62 2.63
C ASN A 92 10.60 12.88 1.57
N LEU A 93 11.25 12.23 0.62
CA LEU A 93 10.55 11.44 -0.39
C LEU A 93 10.23 10.05 0.16
N ARG A 94 9.02 9.60 -0.09
CA ARG A 94 8.54 8.32 0.42
C ARG A 94 7.45 7.78 -0.49
N ALA A 95 7.48 6.49 -0.74
CA ALA A 95 6.39 5.80 -1.44
C ALA A 95 6.30 4.35 -0.99
N THR A 96 5.14 3.76 -1.20
CA THR A 96 4.91 2.37 -0.90
C THR A 96 4.10 1.69 -2.00
N PHE A 97 4.36 0.40 -2.17
CA PHE A 97 3.46 -0.52 -2.87
C PHE A 97 2.98 -1.58 -1.89
N LEU A 98 1.68 -1.79 -1.86
CA LEU A 98 1.06 -2.90 -1.12
C LEU A 98 1.38 -4.22 -1.83
N PRO A 99 1.30 -5.37 -1.12
CA PRO A 99 1.61 -6.67 -1.73
C PRO A 99 0.82 -7.01 -2.98
N GLN A 100 -0.42 -6.53 -3.11
CA GLN A 100 -1.22 -6.81 -4.30
C GLN A 100 -0.65 -6.21 -5.59
N VAL A 101 0.24 -5.23 -5.49
CA VAL A 101 0.88 -4.64 -6.68
C VAL A 101 1.74 -5.68 -7.41
N TRP A 102 2.24 -6.71 -6.70
CA TRP A 102 2.98 -7.80 -7.33
C TRP A 102 2.18 -8.53 -8.41
N GLU A 103 0.86 -8.53 -8.32
CA GLU A 103 0.01 -9.14 -9.34
C GLU A 103 0.12 -8.44 -10.70
N LYS A 104 0.40 -7.13 -10.68
CA LYS A 104 0.52 -6.30 -11.88
C LYS A 104 1.97 -6.13 -12.31
N ILE A 105 2.89 -6.07 -11.36
CA ILE A 105 4.33 -5.89 -11.61
C ILE A 105 5.05 -7.02 -10.90
N SER A 106 5.18 -8.17 -11.55
CA SER A 106 5.72 -9.38 -10.94
C SER A 106 7.24 -9.44 -10.93
N ASP A 107 7.92 -8.72 -11.81
CA ASP A 107 9.38 -8.65 -11.82
C ASP A 107 9.88 -7.72 -10.73
N THR A 108 10.82 -8.18 -9.91
CA THR A 108 11.32 -7.41 -8.77
C THR A 108 12.04 -6.12 -9.18
N GLU A 109 12.78 -6.15 -10.29
CA GLU A 109 13.46 -4.96 -10.79
C GLU A 109 12.45 -3.91 -11.26
N ASP A 110 11.45 -4.33 -12.03
CA ASP A 110 10.39 -3.42 -12.50
C ASP A 110 9.57 -2.87 -11.35
N PHE A 111 9.29 -3.70 -10.34
CA PHE A 111 8.58 -3.29 -9.13
C PHE A 111 9.32 -2.16 -8.41
N LEU A 112 10.62 -2.34 -8.19
CA LEU A 112 11.44 -1.34 -7.50
C LEU A 112 11.63 -0.07 -8.34
N ASN A 113 11.82 -0.21 -9.65
CA ASN A 113 11.91 0.94 -10.54
C ASN A 113 10.63 1.76 -10.53
N SER A 114 9.49 1.10 -10.60
CA SER A 114 8.18 1.77 -10.56
C SER A 114 7.94 2.44 -9.21
N LEU A 115 8.41 1.84 -8.11
CA LEU A 115 8.28 2.41 -6.78
C LEU A 115 9.15 3.66 -6.62
N CYS A 116 10.37 3.65 -7.14
CA CYS A 116 11.22 4.85 -7.19
C CYS A 116 10.54 5.98 -7.96
N TYR A 117 9.95 5.67 -9.09
CA TYR A 117 9.23 6.65 -9.89
C TYR A 117 8.01 7.20 -9.14
N LYS A 118 7.26 6.35 -8.47
CA LYS A 118 6.13 6.77 -7.63
C LYS A 118 6.56 7.71 -6.51
N MET A 119 7.75 7.50 -5.96
CA MET A 119 8.32 8.34 -4.90
C MET A 119 8.67 9.76 -5.41
N GLY A 120 8.67 9.97 -6.70
CA GLY A 120 9.06 11.25 -7.32
C GLY A 120 10.53 11.30 -7.71
N ALA A 121 11.18 10.15 -7.79
CA ALA A 121 12.59 10.04 -8.14
C ALA A 121 12.79 9.37 -9.50
N GLU A 122 14.02 9.34 -9.98
CA GLU A 122 14.38 8.55 -11.14
C GLU A 122 14.21 7.05 -10.84
N SER A 123 13.77 6.27 -11.82
CA SER A 123 13.49 4.85 -11.61
C SER A 123 14.72 4.05 -11.19
N ASP A 124 15.93 4.51 -11.49
CA ASP A 124 17.19 3.86 -11.13
C ASP A 124 17.87 4.48 -9.89
N LEU A 125 17.18 5.33 -9.12
CA LEU A 125 17.77 6.02 -7.98
C LEU A 125 18.42 5.06 -6.98
N ARG A 126 17.81 3.88 -6.75
CA ARG A 126 18.34 2.90 -5.80
C ARG A 126 19.74 2.39 -6.16
N GLN A 127 20.13 2.50 -7.42
CA GLN A 127 21.47 2.11 -7.89
C GLN A 127 22.49 3.22 -7.71
N LYS A 128 22.03 4.46 -7.60
CA LYS A 128 22.88 5.64 -7.48
C LYS A 128 23.07 6.11 -6.05
N LYS A 129 22.13 5.76 -5.17
CA LYS A 129 22.08 6.25 -3.80
C LYS A 129 21.50 5.17 -2.89
N ARG A 130 21.98 5.10 -1.64
CA ARG A 130 21.42 4.21 -0.64
C ARG A 130 20.07 4.77 -0.16
N LEU A 131 19.03 3.96 -0.28
CA LEU A 131 17.70 4.29 0.19
C LEU A 131 17.39 3.50 1.47
N ASP A 132 16.49 4.05 2.28
CA ASP A 132 15.89 3.28 3.35
C ASP A 132 14.77 2.42 2.76
N VAL A 133 14.82 1.13 3.03
CA VAL A 133 13.85 0.16 2.55
C VAL A 133 13.20 -0.51 3.76
N PHE A 134 11.86 -0.55 3.76
CA PHE A 134 11.09 -1.25 4.79
C PHE A 134 10.18 -2.26 4.13
N ILE A 135 9.91 -3.35 4.81
CA ILE A 135 8.94 -4.36 4.37
C ILE A 135 7.88 -4.56 5.44
N TYR A 136 6.69 -4.91 4.99
CA TYR A 136 5.55 -5.24 5.85
C TYR A 136 4.68 -6.26 5.15
N GLN A 137 3.76 -6.87 5.90
CA GLN A 137 2.80 -7.81 5.35
C GLN A 137 1.40 -7.31 5.59
N VAL A 138 0.44 -7.93 4.92
CA VAL A 138 -0.97 -7.55 4.98
C VAL A 138 -1.81 -8.77 5.29
N GLU A 139 -2.72 -8.62 6.27
CA GLU A 139 -3.79 -9.58 6.52
C GLU A 139 -5.08 -8.99 5.94
N GLU A 140 -5.75 -9.75 5.08
CA GLU A 140 -6.97 -9.29 4.42
C GLU A 140 -8.20 -9.97 4.99
N PHE A 141 -9.25 -9.17 5.19
CA PHE A 141 -10.55 -9.64 5.67
C PHE A 141 -11.62 -9.16 4.68
N HIS A 142 -12.40 -10.11 4.17
CA HIS A 142 -13.46 -9.86 3.19
C HIS A 142 -14.82 -10.19 3.77
N GLU A 143 -15.84 -9.51 3.27
CA GLU A 143 -17.22 -9.93 3.48
C GLU A 143 -17.55 -11.19 2.67
#